data_18419742da9fa62ad3a7e016b139cbc9
#
_entry.id   18419742da9fa62ad3a7e016b139cbc9
#
_cell.length_a   1.000
_cell.length_b   1.000
_cell.length_c   1.000
_cell.angle_alpha   90.00
_cell.angle_beta   90.00
_cell.angle_gamma   90.00
#
_symmetry.space_group_name_H-M   'P 1'
#
loop_
_entity.id
_entity.type
_entity.pdbx_description
1 polymer ?
#
loop_
_entity_poly.entity_id
_entity_poly.type
_entity_poly.pdbx_seq_one_letter_code
_entity_poly.pdbx_strand_id
1 'polypeptide(L)'
;MTLVEILKERLRAGCAACGIGEEALEKVDVTQAADLRFGDYQSNAAMVLAKVVKQRPRSLAEALAEVTEVSDLAEVEIAGPGFMNFRVRAEAFAGCLGDLLEDDRLGVERVRTPHRIVIDFSAPNVAKPMHVGHLRSTFIGDSLARIGRFLGHEVITDNHIGDWGTQFGMVIWAWKRELDRSALEDDSLNELLRLYRTANSRCAEDESVKEECRQELVALQQGDENNLAIWKECVGLSREGLQLIYDHLEVSFDHWLGESSYHKRLPGVVEDLLEAGLARESDGAVCVFSDNSVDPGKDPFRIQKEGRWEDKPMIVRKSDGGFNYATTDIATIDYRVEELQADCAWYVVDHRQGDHFKQLFAVAARRGREIQLEHISFGTILGKDGKPLKTRAGDLPLLSDLLDDAIQVARESSEGRSRVEDEGERKALAELIGISAVKFMELSHHRSSDYIFDLEKMVSMEGDTAPYLQYSYVRCRSIFGKLGEEVVLDGEGLELSDEREIHLARMLTRFGEMVPVVLEGFRPNLLASYLLELARAYHSFFQACPVLKSEGSVRNTRLVLCELTARVLRKGLDLLGIAVPERM
;
A
#
# COMPACT_ATOMS: atom_id res chain seq x y z
N MET A 1 17.07 -18.36 -0.42
CA MET A 1 16.31 -18.79 -1.64
C MET A 1 15.04 -19.50 -1.22
N THR A 2 13.88 -19.14 -1.73
CA THR A 2 12.60 -19.75 -1.40
C THR A 2 12.47 -21.16 -2.04
N LEU A 3 11.55 -21.98 -1.51
CA LEU A 3 11.30 -23.32 -2.08
C LEU A 3 10.87 -23.24 -3.56
N VAL A 4 10.07 -22.25 -3.93
CA VAL A 4 9.64 -22.07 -5.32
C VAL A 4 10.83 -21.75 -6.23
N GLU A 5 11.78 -20.93 -5.78
CA GLU A 5 12.98 -20.61 -6.55
C GLU A 5 13.91 -21.82 -6.70
N ILE A 6 14.11 -22.59 -5.62
CA ILE A 6 14.91 -23.82 -5.69
C ILE A 6 14.29 -24.82 -6.67
N LEU A 7 12.99 -25.04 -6.61
CA LEU A 7 12.28 -25.94 -7.52
C LEU A 7 12.36 -25.43 -8.97
N LYS A 8 12.24 -24.12 -9.18
CA LYS A 8 12.35 -23.50 -10.50
C LYS A 8 13.74 -23.65 -11.08
N GLU A 9 14.79 -23.42 -10.31
CA GLU A 9 16.18 -23.60 -10.76
C GLU A 9 16.49 -25.05 -11.10
N ARG A 10 16.07 -25.99 -10.26
CA ARG A 10 16.27 -27.44 -10.52
C ARG A 10 15.48 -27.90 -11.75
N LEU A 11 14.25 -27.41 -11.94
CA LEU A 11 13.47 -27.72 -13.14
C LEU A 11 14.12 -27.13 -14.40
N ARG A 12 14.67 -25.92 -14.34
CA ARG A 12 15.43 -25.32 -15.45
C ARG A 12 16.68 -26.14 -15.77
N ALA A 13 17.40 -26.61 -14.77
CA ALA A 13 18.55 -27.50 -14.96
C ALA A 13 18.12 -28.82 -15.63
N GLY A 14 17.03 -29.44 -15.22
CA GLY A 14 16.43 -30.60 -15.86
C GLY A 14 16.04 -30.35 -17.32
N CYS A 15 15.43 -29.19 -17.60
CA CYS A 15 15.10 -28.78 -18.96
C CYS A 15 16.38 -28.62 -19.83
N ALA A 16 17.43 -28.00 -19.29
CA ALA A 16 18.69 -27.87 -19.99
C ALA A 16 19.35 -29.24 -20.29
N ALA A 17 19.28 -30.18 -19.35
CA ALA A 17 19.75 -31.57 -19.53
C ALA A 17 18.98 -32.31 -20.64
N CYS A 18 17.72 -31.96 -20.86
CA CYS A 18 16.92 -32.44 -22.01
C CYS A 18 17.20 -31.70 -23.33
N GLY A 19 18.22 -30.84 -23.38
CA GLY A 19 18.64 -30.12 -24.61
C GLY A 19 17.76 -28.93 -24.96
N ILE A 20 17.02 -28.37 -23.99
CA ILE A 20 16.19 -27.17 -24.17
C ILE A 20 17.10 -25.95 -24.09
N GLY A 21 17.07 -25.09 -25.11
CA GLY A 21 17.91 -23.89 -25.20
C GLY A 21 17.51 -22.77 -24.23
N GLU A 22 18.48 -21.89 -23.91
CA GLU A 22 18.34 -20.83 -22.89
C GLU A 22 17.11 -19.93 -23.05
N GLU A 23 16.81 -19.47 -24.27
CA GLU A 23 15.64 -18.63 -24.54
C GLU A 23 14.31 -19.30 -24.13
N ALA A 24 14.23 -20.63 -24.25
CA ALA A 24 13.07 -21.39 -23.83
C ALA A 24 13.04 -21.63 -22.32
N LEU A 25 14.21 -21.68 -21.65
CA LEU A 25 14.31 -21.82 -20.20
C LEU A 25 13.74 -20.62 -19.43
N GLU A 26 13.74 -19.43 -20.03
CA GLU A 26 13.11 -18.23 -19.43
C GLU A 26 11.59 -18.43 -19.23
N LYS A 27 10.96 -19.28 -20.03
CA LYS A 27 9.53 -19.59 -19.94
C LYS A 27 9.18 -20.67 -18.91
N VAL A 28 10.19 -21.25 -18.27
CA VAL A 28 10.01 -22.25 -17.20
C VAL A 28 9.65 -21.53 -15.93
N ASP A 29 8.49 -21.86 -15.39
CA ASP A 29 8.01 -21.30 -14.14
C ASP A 29 7.45 -22.39 -13.21
N VAL A 30 7.53 -22.13 -11.90
CA VAL A 30 6.94 -22.93 -10.83
C VAL A 30 6.13 -21.98 -9.97
N THR A 31 4.88 -22.33 -9.73
CA THR A 31 3.97 -21.52 -8.94
C THR A 31 3.33 -22.36 -7.84
N GLN A 32 2.78 -21.71 -6.83
CA GLN A 32 1.98 -22.41 -5.82
C GLN A 32 0.80 -23.13 -6.48
N ALA A 33 0.51 -24.36 -6.06
CA ALA A 33 -0.66 -25.07 -6.52
C ALA A 33 -1.94 -24.40 -5.98
N ALA A 34 -2.93 -24.25 -6.84
CA ALA A 34 -4.21 -23.65 -6.45
C ALA A 34 -5.00 -24.51 -5.44
N ASP A 35 -4.70 -25.81 -5.37
CA ASP A 35 -5.33 -26.77 -4.47
C ASP A 35 -4.27 -27.77 -4.00
N LEU A 36 -4.13 -27.93 -2.68
CA LEU A 36 -3.18 -28.85 -2.04
C LEU A 36 -3.34 -30.32 -2.47
N ARG A 37 -4.47 -30.71 -3.04
CA ARG A 37 -4.64 -32.04 -3.66
C ARG A 37 -3.66 -32.28 -4.80
N PHE A 38 -3.21 -31.22 -5.45
CA PHE A 38 -2.22 -31.23 -6.54
C PHE A 38 -0.80 -30.96 -6.06
N GLY A 39 -0.51 -31.04 -4.76
CA GLY A 39 0.80 -30.74 -4.18
C GLY A 39 0.90 -29.33 -3.64
N ASP A 40 2.14 -28.92 -3.35
CA ASP A 40 2.46 -27.60 -2.81
C ASP A 40 2.74 -26.59 -3.93
N TYR A 41 3.43 -27.06 -4.98
CA TYR A 41 3.78 -26.27 -6.15
C TYR A 41 3.41 -27.00 -7.45
N GLN A 42 3.30 -26.24 -8.53
CA GLN A 42 2.93 -26.75 -9.85
C GLN A 42 3.70 -26.03 -10.94
N SER A 43 4.06 -26.77 -12.01
CA SER A 43 4.63 -26.22 -13.22
C SER A 43 3.89 -26.69 -14.47
N ASN A 44 3.70 -25.78 -15.41
CA ASN A 44 3.20 -26.07 -16.76
C ASN A 44 4.33 -26.07 -17.82
N ALA A 45 5.59 -26.10 -17.38
CA ALA A 45 6.77 -26.01 -18.24
C ALA A 45 6.73 -27.00 -19.42
N ALA A 46 6.36 -28.25 -19.16
CA ALA A 46 6.26 -29.26 -20.23
C ALA A 46 5.25 -28.88 -21.31
N MET A 47 4.11 -28.25 -20.96
CA MET A 47 3.11 -27.80 -21.94
C MET A 47 3.61 -26.60 -22.75
N VAL A 48 4.31 -25.66 -22.11
CA VAL A 48 4.89 -24.47 -22.75
C VAL A 48 6.00 -24.88 -23.71
N LEU A 49 6.86 -25.80 -23.30
CA LEU A 49 8.05 -26.22 -24.02
C LEU A 49 7.76 -27.29 -25.09
N ALA A 50 6.66 -28.02 -25.01
CA ALA A 50 6.32 -29.13 -25.92
C ALA A 50 6.38 -28.76 -27.41
N LYS A 51 5.97 -27.54 -27.75
CA LYS A 51 6.02 -27.02 -29.12
C LYS A 51 7.46 -26.75 -29.58
N VAL A 52 8.34 -26.33 -28.67
CA VAL A 52 9.74 -26.02 -28.96
C VAL A 52 10.50 -27.32 -29.27
N VAL A 53 10.32 -28.35 -28.44
CA VAL A 53 10.99 -29.66 -28.60
C VAL A 53 10.22 -30.63 -29.50
N LYS A 54 9.05 -30.26 -30.02
CA LYS A 54 8.19 -31.09 -30.89
C LYS A 54 7.83 -32.46 -30.27
N GLN A 55 7.55 -32.47 -28.97
CA GLN A 55 7.14 -33.65 -28.21
C GLN A 55 5.71 -33.47 -27.66
N ARG A 56 5.10 -34.57 -27.22
CA ARG A 56 3.82 -34.51 -26.49
C ARG A 56 4.08 -33.93 -25.09
N PRO A 57 3.26 -32.99 -24.60
CA PRO A 57 3.52 -32.36 -23.30
C PRO A 57 3.65 -33.36 -22.15
N ARG A 58 2.80 -34.40 -22.09
CA ARG A 58 2.86 -35.42 -21.05
C ARG A 58 4.15 -36.23 -21.11
N SER A 59 4.59 -36.65 -22.29
CA SER A 59 5.85 -37.39 -22.46
C SER A 59 7.07 -36.53 -22.10
N LEU A 60 6.99 -35.23 -22.39
CA LEU A 60 8.04 -34.30 -21.96
C LEU A 60 8.03 -34.12 -20.44
N ALA A 61 6.85 -34.02 -19.81
CA ALA A 61 6.74 -33.94 -18.35
C ALA A 61 7.32 -35.17 -17.64
N GLU A 62 7.05 -36.36 -18.17
CA GLU A 62 7.59 -37.62 -17.66
C GLU A 62 9.12 -37.65 -17.80
N ALA A 63 9.67 -37.26 -18.93
CA ALA A 63 11.13 -37.16 -19.13
C ALA A 63 11.77 -36.10 -18.21
N LEU A 64 11.12 -34.94 -18.03
CA LEU A 64 11.62 -33.90 -17.14
C LEU A 64 11.61 -34.38 -15.67
N ALA A 65 10.57 -35.10 -15.25
CA ALA A 65 10.49 -35.65 -13.88
C ALA A 65 11.62 -36.64 -13.57
N GLU A 66 12.09 -37.38 -14.57
CA GLU A 66 13.19 -38.32 -14.39
C GLU A 66 14.56 -37.63 -14.23
N VAL A 67 14.75 -36.48 -14.86
CA VAL A 67 16.06 -35.77 -14.88
C VAL A 67 16.12 -34.58 -13.92
N THR A 68 14.96 -34.14 -13.39
CA THR A 68 14.92 -33.04 -12.42
C THR A 68 15.26 -33.59 -11.03
N GLU A 69 16.44 -33.22 -10.52
CA GLU A 69 16.94 -33.66 -9.21
C GLU A 69 16.21 -32.94 -8.06
N VAL A 70 15.03 -33.41 -7.67
CA VAL A 70 14.21 -32.81 -6.58
C VAL A 70 13.81 -33.82 -5.51
N SER A 71 14.34 -35.06 -5.55
CA SER A 71 13.91 -36.15 -4.64
C SER A 71 14.19 -35.89 -3.16
N ASP A 72 15.16 -35.05 -2.85
CA ASP A 72 15.47 -34.55 -1.50
C ASP A 72 14.47 -33.48 -1.00
N LEU A 73 13.79 -32.80 -1.93
CA LEU A 73 12.86 -31.70 -1.62
C LEU A 73 11.39 -32.12 -1.75
N ALA A 74 11.05 -32.77 -2.85
CA ALA A 74 9.66 -33.02 -3.21
C ALA A 74 9.47 -34.31 -4.00
N GLU A 75 8.26 -34.83 -3.93
CA GLU A 75 7.76 -35.85 -4.85
C GLU A 75 7.10 -35.17 -6.05
N VAL A 76 7.34 -35.73 -7.25
CA VAL A 76 6.79 -35.18 -8.50
C VAL A 76 5.68 -36.11 -9.01
N GLU A 77 4.50 -35.55 -9.24
CA GLU A 77 3.36 -36.23 -9.85
C GLU A 77 2.98 -35.54 -11.17
N ILE A 78 2.78 -36.34 -12.24
CA ILE A 78 2.37 -35.81 -13.53
C ILE A 78 0.85 -35.93 -13.68
N ALA A 79 0.18 -34.79 -13.80
CA ALA A 79 -1.27 -34.69 -13.91
C ALA A 79 -1.72 -34.17 -15.28
N GLY A 80 -2.90 -34.62 -15.72
CA GLY A 80 -3.56 -34.15 -16.92
C GLY A 80 -2.66 -34.20 -18.19
N PRO A 81 -2.63 -33.11 -18.97
CA PRO A 81 -1.87 -33.06 -20.23
C PRO A 81 -0.34 -32.90 -20.07
N GLY A 82 0.17 -32.77 -18.85
CA GLY A 82 1.60 -32.59 -18.57
C GLY A 82 1.91 -31.52 -17.52
N PHE A 83 1.00 -31.30 -16.56
CA PHE A 83 1.31 -30.56 -15.35
C PHE A 83 2.26 -31.37 -14.47
N MET A 84 3.30 -30.72 -13.96
CA MET A 84 4.20 -31.29 -12.97
C MET A 84 3.83 -30.73 -11.60
N ASN A 85 3.34 -31.59 -10.72
CA ASN A 85 2.94 -31.24 -9.35
C ASN A 85 4.06 -31.66 -8.39
N PHE A 86 4.46 -30.76 -7.51
CA PHE A 86 5.50 -30.99 -6.52
C PHE A 86 4.89 -31.01 -5.14
N ARG A 87 5.03 -32.14 -4.44
CA ARG A 87 4.65 -32.31 -3.05
C ARG A 87 5.88 -32.28 -2.18
N VAL A 88 6.08 -31.19 -1.46
CA VAL A 88 7.26 -30.95 -0.62
C VAL A 88 7.28 -31.94 0.54
N ARG A 89 8.44 -32.50 0.84
CA ARG A 89 8.64 -33.44 1.95
C ARG A 89 8.70 -32.71 3.28
N ALA A 90 8.28 -33.39 4.35
CA ALA A 90 8.31 -32.84 5.70
C ALA A 90 9.73 -32.42 6.12
N GLU A 91 10.72 -33.22 5.75
CA GLU A 91 12.13 -32.95 6.03
C GLU A 91 12.65 -31.68 5.33
N ALA A 92 12.16 -31.40 4.11
CA ALA A 92 12.51 -30.17 3.41
C ALA A 92 11.88 -28.94 4.08
N PHE A 93 10.63 -29.04 4.52
CA PHE A 93 10.04 -27.96 5.34
C PHE A 93 10.82 -27.77 6.65
N ALA A 94 11.20 -28.85 7.34
CA ALA A 94 11.98 -28.79 8.56
C ALA A 94 13.33 -28.07 8.36
N GLY A 95 14.05 -28.39 7.28
CA GLY A 95 15.27 -27.69 6.90
C GLY A 95 15.04 -26.20 6.68
N CYS A 96 13.99 -25.83 5.93
CA CYS A 96 13.64 -24.44 5.72
C CYS A 96 13.28 -23.69 7.02
N LEU A 97 12.64 -24.35 8.00
CA LEU A 97 12.37 -23.73 9.31
C LEU A 97 13.67 -23.42 10.06
N GLY A 98 14.67 -24.30 9.98
CA GLY A 98 16.00 -24.05 10.55
C GLY A 98 16.64 -22.79 9.93
N ASP A 99 16.65 -22.70 8.60
CA ASP A 99 17.18 -21.54 7.88
C ASP A 99 16.41 -20.25 8.25
N LEU A 100 15.08 -20.32 8.35
CA LEU A 100 14.24 -19.16 8.72
C LEU A 100 14.47 -18.70 10.17
N LEU A 101 14.87 -19.62 11.08
CA LEU A 101 15.17 -19.28 12.47
C LEU A 101 16.38 -18.35 12.57
N GLU A 102 17.38 -18.55 11.71
CA GLU A 102 18.61 -17.76 11.63
C GLU A 102 18.44 -16.49 10.77
N ASP A 103 17.39 -16.39 9.95
CA ASP A 103 17.17 -15.27 9.04
C ASP A 103 16.22 -14.21 9.63
N ASP A 104 16.75 -13.00 9.89
CA ASP A 104 15.95 -11.86 10.34
C ASP A 104 14.95 -11.36 9.29
N ARG A 105 15.14 -11.74 8.03
CA ARG A 105 14.25 -11.38 6.92
C ARG A 105 13.19 -12.42 6.63
N LEU A 106 13.21 -13.56 7.33
CA LEU A 106 12.22 -14.62 7.23
C LEU A 106 12.03 -15.16 5.79
N GLY A 107 13.13 -15.34 5.07
CA GLY A 107 13.14 -15.85 3.70
C GLY A 107 12.84 -14.81 2.62
N VAL A 108 12.62 -13.55 2.97
CA VAL A 108 12.37 -12.47 1.99
C VAL A 108 13.69 -11.96 1.44
N GLU A 109 13.98 -12.26 0.19
CA GLU A 109 15.18 -11.75 -0.48
C GLU A 109 15.06 -10.27 -0.83
N ARG A 110 16.21 -9.61 -0.93
CA ARG A 110 16.27 -8.27 -1.53
C ARG A 110 16.20 -8.38 -3.04
N VAL A 111 15.56 -7.41 -3.67
CA VAL A 111 15.54 -7.30 -5.13
C VAL A 111 16.95 -7.19 -5.68
N ARG A 112 17.21 -7.83 -6.83
CA ARG A 112 18.52 -7.80 -7.49
C ARG A 112 18.84 -6.42 -8.07
N THR A 113 17.81 -5.71 -8.52
CA THR A 113 17.93 -4.37 -9.10
C THR A 113 17.04 -3.41 -8.31
N PRO A 114 17.59 -2.71 -7.31
CA PRO A 114 16.87 -1.68 -6.57
C PRO A 114 16.46 -0.52 -7.48
N HIS A 115 15.26 0.00 -7.31
CA HIS A 115 14.79 1.23 -7.92
C HIS A 115 14.68 2.32 -6.87
N ARG A 116 14.87 3.56 -7.29
CA ARG A 116 14.52 4.74 -6.50
C ARG A 116 13.08 5.13 -6.81
N ILE A 117 12.19 4.92 -5.83
CA ILE A 117 10.74 5.03 -5.97
C ILE A 117 10.25 6.21 -5.14
N VAL A 118 9.58 7.17 -5.77
CA VAL A 118 8.84 8.21 -5.05
C VAL A 118 7.39 7.76 -4.91
N ILE A 119 6.86 7.73 -3.70
CA ILE A 119 5.45 7.42 -3.44
C ILE A 119 4.75 8.67 -2.94
N ASP A 120 3.80 9.15 -3.72
CA ASP A 120 2.94 10.29 -3.44
C ASP A 120 1.61 9.78 -2.87
N PHE A 121 1.34 10.09 -1.61
CA PHE A 121 0.14 9.61 -0.95
C PHE A 121 -0.32 10.53 0.18
N SER A 122 -1.55 10.33 0.64
CA SER A 122 -2.28 11.14 1.61
C SER A 122 -2.72 12.49 1.05
N ALA A 123 -1.82 13.40 0.73
CA ALA A 123 -2.03 14.67 0.01
C ALA A 123 -3.25 15.52 0.50
N PRO A 124 -3.39 15.81 1.81
CA PRO A 124 -4.50 16.61 2.31
C PRO A 124 -4.38 18.07 1.88
N ASN A 125 -5.52 18.74 1.77
CA ASN A 125 -5.54 20.18 1.57
C ASN A 125 -5.22 20.91 2.88
N VAL A 126 -4.35 21.90 2.80
CA VAL A 126 -4.05 22.82 3.92
C VAL A 126 -5.30 23.62 4.31
N ALA A 127 -5.38 24.03 5.57
CA ALA A 127 -6.54 24.71 6.18
C ALA A 127 -7.84 23.88 6.20
N LYS A 128 -7.72 22.56 6.06
CA LYS A 128 -8.83 21.62 6.22
C LYS A 128 -8.36 20.41 7.02
N PRO A 129 -9.15 19.93 7.98
CA PRO A 129 -8.81 18.69 8.68
C PRO A 129 -8.91 17.50 7.73
N MET A 130 -8.15 16.45 8.04
CA MET A 130 -8.26 15.19 7.33
C MET A 130 -9.65 14.58 7.53
N HIS A 131 -10.18 14.00 6.49
CA HIS A 131 -11.43 13.25 6.51
C HIS A 131 -11.21 11.82 6.03
N VAL A 132 -12.20 10.98 6.21
CA VAL A 132 -12.16 9.55 5.86
C VAL A 132 -11.69 9.29 4.41
N GLY A 133 -11.88 10.23 3.50
CA GLY A 133 -11.40 10.12 2.12
C GLY A 133 -9.89 10.06 1.97
N HIS A 134 -9.10 10.53 2.96
CA HIS A 134 -7.64 10.44 2.95
C HIS A 134 -7.12 9.10 3.50
N LEU A 135 -7.96 8.35 4.24
CA LEU A 135 -7.59 7.12 4.92
C LEU A 135 -6.98 6.09 3.96
N ARG A 136 -7.67 5.83 2.84
CA ARG A 136 -7.23 4.83 1.84
C ARG A 136 -5.87 5.15 1.26
N SER A 137 -5.70 6.38 0.80
CA SER A 137 -4.42 6.86 0.26
C SER A 137 -3.30 6.70 1.28
N THR A 138 -3.53 7.12 2.52
CA THR A 138 -2.54 7.10 3.58
C THR A 138 -2.08 5.69 3.92
N PHE A 139 -3.00 4.75 4.15
CA PHE A 139 -2.62 3.40 4.58
C PHE A 139 -2.06 2.54 3.45
N ILE A 140 -2.62 2.65 2.23
CA ILE A 140 -2.07 1.94 1.06
C ILE A 140 -0.65 2.46 0.76
N GLY A 141 -0.46 3.79 0.76
CA GLY A 141 0.85 4.40 0.49
C GLY A 141 1.91 4.00 1.51
N ASP A 142 1.59 4.07 2.82
CA ASP A 142 2.50 3.67 3.91
C ASP A 142 2.87 2.19 3.82
N SER A 143 1.90 1.31 3.60
CA SER A 143 2.17 -0.13 3.46
C SER A 143 3.08 -0.43 2.26
N LEU A 144 2.82 0.18 1.10
CA LEU A 144 3.66 0.01 -0.09
C LEU A 144 5.09 0.56 0.14
N ALA A 145 5.22 1.67 0.87
CA ALA A 145 6.52 2.23 1.23
C ALA A 145 7.32 1.28 2.14
N ARG A 146 6.69 0.74 3.19
CA ARG A 146 7.30 -0.24 4.10
C ARG A 146 7.75 -1.50 3.38
N ILE A 147 6.89 -2.07 2.52
CA ILE A 147 7.19 -3.26 1.73
C ILE A 147 8.31 -2.98 0.73
N GLY A 148 8.26 -1.84 0.01
CA GLY A 148 9.30 -1.45 -0.93
C GLY A 148 10.67 -1.32 -0.27
N ARG A 149 10.75 -0.65 0.89
CA ARG A 149 11.98 -0.55 1.70
C ARG A 149 12.45 -1.92 2.20
N PHE A 150 11.53 -2.77 2.65
CA PHE A 150 11.87 -4.11 3.10
C PHE A 150 12.41 -4.99 1.96
N LEU A 151 11.90 -4.86 0.74
CA LEU A 151 12.42 -5.54 -0.44
C LEU A 151 13.76 -4.97 -0.94
N GLY A 152 14.21 -3.84 -0.40
CA GLY A 152 15.51 -3.25 -0.71
C GLY A 152 15.48 -2.17 -1.77
N HIS A 153 14.32 -1.66 -2.17
CA HIS A 153 14.19 -0.44 -2.96
C HIS A 153 14.55 0.81 -2.12
N GLU A 154 15.02 1.85 -2.78
CA GLU A 154 15.16 3.18 -2.18
C GLU A 154 13.83 3.91 -2.31
N VAL A 155 13.07 3.96 -1.22
CA VAL A 155 11.72 4.55 -1.24
C VAL A 155 11.74 5.91 -0.56
N ILE A 156 11.29 6.93 -1.29
CA ILE A 156 11.07 8.30 -0.85
C ILE A 156 9.55 8.52 -0.74
N THR A 157 9.07 8.91 0.41
CA THR A 157 7.66 9.22 0.64
C THR A 157 7.43 10.73 0.60
N ASP A 158 6.47 11.16 -0.24
CA ASP A 158 6.12 12.57 -0.42
C ASP A 158 4.66 12.82 -0.07
N ASN A 159 4.42 13.76 0.84
CA ASN A 159 3.09 14.28 1.14
C ASN A 159 2.87 15.55 0.30
N HIS A 160 2.30 15.38 -0.89
CA HIS A 160 2.04 16.45 -1.85
C HIS A 160 0.79 17.26 -1.45
N ILE A 161 0.94 18.09 -0.40
CA ILE A 161 -0.18 18.85 0.18
C ILE A 161 -0.72 19.93 -0.78
N GLY A 162 -2.05 20.12 -0.75
CA GLY A 162 -2.70 21.21 -1.49
C GLY A 162 -2.56 22.53 -0.73
N ASP A 163 -1.47 23.26 -0.98
CA ASP A 163 -1.10 24.48 -0.24
C ASP A 163 -1.06 25.75 -1.10
N TRP A 164 -1.51 25.71 -2.36
CA TRP A 164 -1.42 26.84 -3.29
C TRP A 164 -2.71 27.13 -4.09
N GLY A 165 -3.83 26.49 -3.72
CA GLY A 165 -5.09 26.56 -4.44
C GLY A 165 -5.99 27.74 -4.03
N THR A 166 -7.18 27.78 -4.65
CA THR A 166 -8.22 28.82 -4.45
C THR A 166 -8.69 28.97 -3.01
N GLN A 167 -8.56 27.91 -2.20
CA GLN A 167 -8.89 27.94 -0.77
C GLN A 167 -8.08 29.00 -0.01
N PHE A 168 -6.84 29.29 -0.42
CA PHE A 168 -6.02 30.30 0.25
C PHE A 168 -6.50 31.72 0.05
N GLY A 169 -7.08 32.04 -1.11
CA GLY A 169 -7.74 33.32 -1.29
C GLY A 169 -8.87 33.54 -0.28
N MET A 170 -9.66 32.48 -0.04
CA MET A 170 -10.75 32.51 0.95
C MET A 170 -10.24 32.61 2.38
N VAL A 171 -9.23 31.78 2.74
CA VAL A 171 -8.66 31.77 4.09
C VAL A 171 -8.00 33.10 4.40
N ILE A 172 -7.19 33.69 3.49
CA ILE A 172 -6.52 34.98 3.67
C ILE A 172 -7.56 36.11 3.81
N TRP A 173 -8.60 36.08 2.97
CA TRP A 173 -9.70 37.06 3.06
C TRP A 173 -10.37 37.06 4.44
N ALA A 174 -10.72 35.86 4.96
CA ALA A 174 -11.34 35.69 6.27
C ALA A 174 -10.36 35.98 7.41
N TRP A 175 -9.10 35.57 7.30
CA TRP A 175 -8.04 35.85 8.26
C TRP A 175 -7.90 37.34 8.54
N LYS A 176 -7.85 38.17 7.51
CA LYS A 176 -7.73 39.61 7.65
C LYS A 176 -8.93 40.28 8.34
N ARG A 177 -10.10 39.63 8.38
CA ARG A 177 -11.36 40.21 8.83
C ARG A 177 -11.95 39.59 10.09
N GLU A 178 -11.76 38.31 10.27
CA GLU A 178 -12.54 37.51 11.23
C GLU A 178 -11.69 36.54 12.06
N LEU A 179 -10.37 36.64 12.02
CA LEU A 179 -9.49 35.76 12.80
C LEU A 179 -9.74 35.95 14.30
N ASP A 180 -10.00 34.82 14.99
CA ASP A 180 -9.95 34.73 16.44
C ASP A 180 -8.60 34.12 16.86
N ARG A 181 -7.70 34.96 17.38
CA ARG A 181 -6.36 34.53 17.83
C ARG A 181 -6.42 33.55 18.97
N SER A 182 -7.37 33.68 19.89
CA SER A 182 -7.49 32.75 21.01
C SER A 182 -7.94 31.37 20.54
N ALA A 183 -8.92 31.32 19.61
CA ALA A 183 -9.35 30.06 19.00
C ALA A 183 -8.24 29.41 18.18
N LEU A 184 -7.40 30.22 17.47
CA LEU A 184 -6.27 29.73 16.71
C LEU A 184 -5.18 29.09 17.60
N GLU A 185 -4.95 29.66 18.80
CA GLU A 185 -3.99 29.12 19.79
C GLU A 185 -4.51 27.84 20.47
N ASP A 186 -5.84 27.73 20.65
CA ASP A 186 -6.48 26.58 21.28
C ASP A 186 -6.61 25.39 20.30
N ASP A 187 -7.16 25.64 19.09
CA ASP A 187 -7.31 24.64 18.04
C ASP A 187 -7.15 25.27 16.66
N SER A 188 -5.93 25.29 16.17
CA SER A 188 -5.56 25.93 14.92
C SER A 188 -6.30 25.37 13.69
N LEU A 189 -6.47 24.04 13.60
CA LEU A 189 -7.13 23.42 12.45
C LEU A 189 -8.63 23.75 12.40
N ASN A 190 -9.30 23.74 13.53
CA ASN A 190 -10.71 24.11 13.61
C ASN A 190 -10.93 25.60 13.31
N GLU A 191 -10.05 26.49 13.77
CA GLU A 191 -10.16 27.91 13.43
C GLU A 191 -9.90 28.16 11.93
N LEU A 192 -8.90 27.53 11.33
CA LEU A 192 -8.66 27.61 9.88
C LEU A 192 -9.84 27.08 9.07
N LEU A 193 -10.44 25.98 9.50
CA LEU A 193 -11.65 25.44 8.89
C LEU A 193 -12.85 26.40 9.02
N ARG A 194 -13.01 27.02 10.19
CA ARG A 194 -14.05 28.03 10.41
C ARG A 194 -13.89 29.21 9.47
N LEU A 195 -12.68 29.74 9.36
CA LEU A 195 -12.35 30.84 8.43
C LEU A 195 -12.66 30.47 6.98
N TYR A 196 -12.23 29.29 6.54
CA TYR A 196 -12.54 28.78 5.22
C TYR A 196 -14.06 28.66 4.97
N ARG A 197 -14.80 28.05 5.89
CA ARG A 197 -16.26 27.87 5.77
C ARG A 197 -16.99 29.21 5.72
N THR A 198 -16.59 30.18 6.55
CA THR A 198 -17.17 31.51 6.57
C THR A 198 -16.96 32.21 5.23
N ALA A 199 -15.74 32.24 4.70
CA ALA A 199 -15.47 32.82 3.38
C ALA A 199 -16.23 32.10 2.27
N ASN A 200 -16.28 30.77 2.28
CA ASN A 200 -16.97 29.98 1.28
C ASN A 200 -18.49 30.25 1.26
N SER A 201 -19.12 30.37 2.44
CA SER A 201 -20.54 30.72 2.55
C SER A 201 -20.80 32.12 1.98
N ARG A 202 -19.99 33.11 2.36
CA ARG A 202 -20.12 34.49 1.84
C ARG A 202 -19.88 34.58 0.35
N CYS A 203 -18.92 33.83 -0.20
CA CYS A 203 -18.69 33.75 -1.65
C CYS A 203 -19.89 33.16 -2.42
N ALA A 204 -20.68 32.29 -1.78
CA ALA A 204 -21.90 31.76 -2.38
C ALA A 204 -23.06 32.77 -2.39
N GLU A 205 -23.06 33.70 -1.45
CA GLU A 205 -24.13 34.73 -1.27
C GLU A 205 -23.79 36.04 -2.00
N ASP A 206 -22.49 36.37 -2.16
CA ASP A 206 -22.05 37.67 -2.69
C ASP A 206 -20.85 37.49 -3.65
N GLU A 207 -21.07 37.75 -4.94
CA GLU A 207 -20.06 37.67 -5.98
C GLU A 207 -18.91 38.69 -5.77
N SER A 208 -19.15 39.81 -5.05
CA SER A 208 -18.10 40.77 -4.73
C SER A 208 -17.07 40.18 -3.75
N VAL A 209 -17.54 39.40 -2.76
CA VAL A 209 -16.68 38.67 -1.81
C VAL A 209 -15.84 37.61 -2.54
N LYS A 210 -16.43 36.91 -3.48
CA LYS A 210 -15.71 35.95 -4.30
C LYS A 210 -14.60 36.58 -5.12
N GLU A 211 -14.86 37.77 -5.68
CA GLU A 211 -13.83 38.53 -6.39
C GLU A 211 -12.72 39.03 -5.44
N GLU A 212 -13.08 39.51 -4.22
CA GLU A 212 -12.07 39.87 -3.21
C GLU A 212 -11.20 38.67 -2.83
N CYS A 213 -11.77 37.49 -2.62
CA CYS A 213 -11.01 36.26 -2.35
C CYS A 213 -10.09 35.90 -3.53
N ARG A 214 -10.53 36.12 -4.78
CA ARG A 214 -9.70 35.91 -5.96
C ARG A 214 -8.52 36.88 -5.99
N GLN A 215 -8.74 38.15 -5.64
CA GLN A 215 -7.67 39.16 -5.57
C GLN A 215 -6.66 38.82 -4.48
N GLU A 216 -7.07 38.31 -3.31
CA GLU A 216 -6.14 37.85 -2.27
C GLU A 216 -5.27 36.69 -2.76
N LEU A 217 -5.82 35.75 -3.53
CA LEU A 217 -5.04 34.68 -4.14
C LEU A 217 -4.02 35.22 -5.17
N VAL A 218 -4.46 36.15 -6.03
CA VAL A 218 -3.56 36.75 -7.01
C VAL A 218 -2.43 37.51 -6.31
N ALA A 219 -2.74 38.28 -5.26
CA ALA A 219 -1.72 39.01 -4.48
C ALA A 219 -0.73 38.02 -3.83
N LEU A 220 -1.20 36.89 -3.26
CA LEU A 220 -0.34 35.83 -2.74
C LEU A 220 0.62 35.32 -3.83
N GLN A 221 0.07 34.98 -5.01
CA GLN A 221 0.85 34.43 -6.13
C GLN A 221 1.83 35.45 -6.75
N GLN A 222 1.53 36.72 -6.62
CA GLN A 222 2.43 37.84 -7.04
C GLN A 222 3.48 38.18 -5.97
N GLY A 223 3.44 37.58 -4.81
CA GLY A 223 4.44 37.74 -3.76
C GLY A 223 4.15 38.88 -2.77
N ASP A 224 2.88 39.27 -2.57
CA ASP A 224 2.51 40.22 -1.51
C ASP A 224 3.00 39.73 -0.15
N GLU A 225 3.79 40.56 0.53
CA GLU A 225 4.48 40.17 1.77
C GLU A 225 3.51 39.79 2.89
N ASN A 226 2.39 40.49 3.01
CA ASN A 226 1.40 40.24 4.04
C ASN A 226 0.66 38.91 3.77
N ASN A 227 0.25 38.68 2.53
CA ASN A 227 -0.41 37.44 2.13
C ASN A 227 0.53 36.23 2.26
N LEU A 228 1.81 36.39 1.92
CA LEU A 228 2.84 35.36 2.13
C LEU A 228 3.06 35.07 3.62
N ALA A 229 3.02 36.07 4.49
CA ALA A 229 3.15 35.87 5.93
C ALA A 229 1.98 35.07 6.49
N ILE A 230 0.74 35.45 6.14
CA ILE A 230 -0.47 34.73 6.53
C ILE A 230 -0.44 33.29 5.99
N TRP A 231 -0.11 33.11 4.72
CA TRP A 231 0.01 31.81 4.09
C TRP A 231 1.02 30.90 4.81
N LYS A 232 2.21 31.41 5.13
CA LYS A 232 3.24 30.64 5.86
C LYS A 232 2.73 30.21 7.24
N GLU A 233 2.04 31.11 7.97
CA GLU A 233 1.45 30.80 9.28
C GLU A 233 0.38 29.70 9.14
N CYS A 234 -0.54 29.81 8.18
CA CYS A 234 -1.57 28.81 7.91
C CYS A 234 -0.98 27.44 7.54
N VAL A 235 0.03 27.40 6.67
CA VAL A 235 0.70 26.16 6.24
C VAL A 235 1.43 25.53 7.43
N GLY A 236 2.15 26.34 8.23
CA GLY A 236 2.85 25.86 9.44
C GLY A 236 1.90 25.19 10.42
N LEU A 237 0.83 25.89 10.82
CA LEU A 237 -0.19 25.39 11.75
C LEU A 237 -0.90 24.14 11.22
N SER A 238 -1.24 24.13 9.92
CA SER A 238 -1.87 22.96 9.31
C SER A 238 -0.93 21.76 9.31
N ARG A 239 0.36 21.96 9.01
CA ARG A 239 1.36 20.89 9.02
C ARG A 239 1.53 20.31 10.43
N GLU A 240 1.58 21.14 11.46
CA GLU A 240 1.66 20.71 12.86
C GLU A 240 0.44 19.84 13.23
N GLY A 241 -0.77 20.30 12.91
CA GLY A 241 -1.97 19.54 13.20
C GLY A 241 -2.09 18.23 12.39
N LEU A 242 -1.67 18.23 11.13
CA LEU A 242 -1.60 17.00 10.32
C LEU A 242 -0.55 16.03 10.86
N GLN A 243 0.59 16.53 11.36
CA GLN A 243 1.65 15.70 11.93
C GLN A 243 1.14 14.93 13.16
N LEU A 244 0.34 15.54 14.03
CA LEU A 244 -0.26 14.85 15.18
C LEU A 244 -1.13 13.66 14.75
N ILE A 245 -1.88 13.80 13.64
CA ILE A 245 -2.68 12.70 13.10
C ILE A 245 -1.76 11.59 12.54
N TYR A 246 -0.71 11.96 11.80
CA TYR A 246 0.24 10.99 11.27
C TYR A 246 1.05 10.28 12.35
N ASP A 247 1.40 10.96 13.44
CA ASP A 247 2.07 10.36 14.59
C ASP A 247 1.17 9.30 15.25
N HIS A 248 -0.13 9.61 15.45
CA HIS A 248 -1.13 8.65 15.92
C HIS A 248 -1.27 7.44 14.98
N LEU A 249 -1.14 7.66 13.66
CA LEU A 249 -1.20 6.62 12.66
C LEU A 249 0.15 5.92 12.42
N GLU A 250 1.22 6.29 13.13
CA GLU A 250 2.59 5.78 12.88
C GLU A 250 2.98 5.86 11.39
N VAL A 251 2.58 6.94 10.70
CA VAL A 251 2.89 7.23 9.29
C VAL A 251 3.87 8.39 9.24
N SER A 252 4.90 8.27 8.42
CA SER A 252 5.91 9.32 8.27
C SER A 252 6.20 9.59 6.79
N PHE A 253 6.62 10.83 6.50
CA PHE A 253 7.01 11.26 5.17
C PHE A 253 8.45 11.78 5.17
N ASP A 254 9.21 11.43 4.13
CA ASP A 254 10.55 12.00 3.92
C ASP A 254 10.45 13.45 3.44
N HIS A 255 9.41 13.75 2.63
CA HIS A 255 9.16 15.08 2.10
C HIS A 255 7.70 15.53 2.28
N TRP A 256 7.55 16.85 2.37
CA TRP A 256 6.28 17.56 2.34
C TRP A 256 6.38 18.64 1.27
N LEU A 257 6.28 18.21 0.00
CA LEU A 257 6.44 19.07 -1.18
C LEU A 257 5.05 19.43 -1.72
N GLY A 258 4.45 20.48 -1.15
CA GLY A 258 3.16 20.98 -1.61
C GLY A 258 3.23 21.66 -3.00
N GLU A 259 2.05 21.96 -3.55
CA GLU A 259 1.91 22.63 -4.86
C GLU A 259 2.76 23.92 -4.95
N SER A 260 2.91 24.66 -3.85
CA SER A 260 3.70 25.89 -3.76
C SER A 260 5.17 25.68 -4.09
N SER A 261 5.71 24.49 -3.82
CA SER A 261 7.13 24.16 -4.07
C SER A 261 7.49 24.25 -5.55
N TYR A 262 6.52 24.09 -6.44
CA TYR A 262 6.69 24.05 -7.89
C TYR A 262 6.35 25.37 -8.60
N HIS A 263 5.77 26.35 -7.88
CA HIS A 263 5.24 27.58 -8.48
C HIS A 263 6.23 28.28 -9.41
N LYS A 264 7.50 28.37 -9.03
CA LYS A 264 8.55 29.02 -9.85
C LYS A 264 8.91 28.26 -11.12
N ARG A 265 8.59 26.97 -11.23
CA ARG A 265 8.84 26.12 -12.41
C ARG A 265 7.72 26.21 -13.44
N LEU A 266 6.50 26.63 -13.03
CA LEU A 266 5.32 26.57 -13.89
C LEU A 266 5.43 27.36 -15.19
N PRO A 267 5.97 28.61 -15.22
CA PRO A 267 6.16 29.33 -16.48
C PRO A 267 7.04 28.56 -17.47
N GLY A 268 8.18 28.02 -17.01
CA GLY A 268 9.11 27.27 -17.85
C GLY A 268 8.48 25.98 -18.39
N VAL A 269 7.67 25.27 -17.60
CA VAL A 269 6.93 24.08 -18.08
C VAL A 269 6.03 24.43 -19.27
N VAL A 270 5.32 25.57 -19.22
CA VAL A 270 4.44 25.99 -20.32
C VAL A 270 5.25 26.41 -21.56
N GLU A 271 6.37 27.13 -21.36
CA GLU A 271 7.28 27.51 -22.43
C GLU A 271 7.87 26.28 -23.14
N ASP A 272 8.39 25.30 -22.37
CA ASP A 272 8.92 24.04 -22.90
C ASP A 272 7.88 23.28 -23.73
N LEU A 273 6.64 23.20 -23.25
CA LEU A 273 5.56 22.51 -23.97
C LEU A 273 5.20 23.21 -25.29
N LEU A 274 5.23 24.55 -25.32
CA LEU A 274 5.00 25.34 -26.53
C LEU A 274 6.16 25.20 -27.52
N GLU A 275 7.41 25.33 -27.07
CA GLU A 275 8.62 25.20 -27.90
C GLU A 275 8.75 23.80 -28.49
N ALA A 276 8.42 22.76 -27.72
CA ALA A 276 8.38 21.38 -28.20
C ALA A 276 7.20 21.08 -29.14
N GLY A 277 6.27 22.02 -29.33
CA GLY A 277 5.06 21.81 -30.15
C GLY A 277 4.06 20.84 -29.55
N LEU A 278 4.18 20.50 -28.26
CA LEU A 278 3.28 19.61 -27.52
C LEU A 278 2.01 20.32 -27.05
N ALA A 279 2.10 21.63 -26.81
CA ALA A 279 0.96 22.48 -26.47
C ALA A 279 0.76 23.57 -27.53
N ARG A 280 -0.46 24.11 -27.58
CA ARG A 280 -0.81 25.26 -28.41
C ARG A 280 -1.87 26.13 -27.76
N GLU A 281 -1.96 27.38 -28.19
CA GLU A 281 -3.05 28.26 -27.76
C GLU A 281 -4.39 27.83 -28.38
N SER A 282 -5.43 27.86 -27.55
CA SER A 282 -6.82 27.59 -27.91
C SER A 282 -7.75 28.37 -26.98
N ASP A 283 -8.59 29.23 -27.55
CA ASP A 283 -9.55 30.07 -26.82
C ASP A 283 -8.90 30.91 -25.69
N GLY A 284 -7.67 31.39 -25.91
CA GLY A 284 -6.89 32.17 -24.95
C GLY A 284 -6.19 31.33 -23.88
N ALA A 285 -6.41 30.03 -23.81
CA ALA A 285 -5.73 29.10 -22.93
C ALA A 285 -4.59 28.37 -23.66
N VAL A 286 -3.61 27.81 -22.94
CA VAL A 286 -2.62 26.89 -23.49
C VAL A 286 -2.99 25.46 -23.16
N CYS A 287 -3.09 24.62 -24.17
CA CYS A 287 -3.61 23.26 -24.03
C CYS A 287 -2.74 22.23 -24.77
N VAL A 288 -2.61 21.04 -24.18
CA VAL A 288 -2.09 19.85 -24.85
C VAL A 288 -3.25 19.07 -25.47
N PHE A 289 -3.08 18.66 -26.72
CA PHE A 289 -4.08 17.91 -27.49
C PHE A 289 -3.60 16.52 -27.87
N SER A 290 -4.51 15.73 -28.44
CA SER A 290 -4.17 14.50 -29.15
C SER A 290 -3.16 14.77 -30.27
N ASP A 291 -2.14 13.92 -30.38
CA ASP A 291 -1.21 13.90 -31.52
C ASP A 291 -1.65 12.86 -32.57
N ASN A 292 -2.78 12.17 -32.35
CA ASN A 292 -3.34 11.10 -33.17
C ASN A 292 -2.36 9.91 -33.40
N SER A 293 -1.42 9.69 -32.49
CA SER A 293 -0.45 8.59 -32.57
C SER A 293 -1.04 7.23 -32.20
N VAL A 294 -2.17 7.24 -31.50
CA VAL A 294 -2.88 6.03 -31.03
C VAL A 294 -4.35 6.05 -31.40
N ASP A 295 -5.00 4.88 -31.35
CA ASP A 295 -6.44 4.77 -31.59
C ASP A 295 -7.23 5.69 -30.64
N PRO A 296 -8.29 6.40 -31.13
CA PRO A 296 -9.06 7.34 -30.31
C PRO A 296 -9.59 6.75 -28.99
N GLY A 297 -9.90 5.46 -28.95
CA GLY A 297 -10.36 4.77 -27.74
C GLY A 297 -9.27 4.52 -26.69
N LYS A 298 -8.01 4.68 -27.07
CA LYS A 298 -6.85 4.57 -26.18
C LYS A 298 -6.19 5.94 -25.90
N ASP A 299 -6.64 6.98 -26.58
CA ASP A 299 -6.06 8.32 -26.48
C ASP A 299 -6.68 9.07 -25.30
N PRO A 300 -5.90 9.46 -24.27
CA PRO A 300 -6.42 10.18 -23.12
C PRO A 300 -6.88 11.61 -23.43
N PHE A 301 -6.52 12.14 -24.62
CA PHE A 301 -6.93 13.46 -25.11
C PHE A 301 -8.16 13.40 -26.01
N ARG A 302 -8.85 12.26 -26.06
CA ARG A 302 -10.08 12.06 -26.80
C ARG A 302 -11.19 11.55 -25.87
N ILE A 303 -12.43 11.97 -26.17
CA ILE A 303 -13.62 11.49 -25.47
C ILE A 303 -14.71 11.15 -26.49
N GLN A 304 -15.43 10.06 -26.27
CA GLN A 304 -16.56 9.71 -27.12
C GLN A 304 -17.84 10.38 -26.62
N LYS A 305 -18.46 11.23 -27.44
CA LYS A 305 -19.76 11.83 -27.19
C LYS A 305 -20.67 11.57 -28.37
N GLU A 306 -21.87 11.09 -28.11
CA GLU A 306 -22.89 10.80 -29.12
C GLU A 306 -22.36 9.97 -30.34
N GLY A 307 -21.45 9.03 -30.06
CA GLY A 307 -20.85 8.17 -31.08
C GLY A 307 -19.71 8.81 -31.90
N ARG A 308 -19.31 10.04 -31.58
CA ARG A 308 -18.20 10.74 -32.23
C ARG A 308 -17.06 10.97 -31.24
N TRP A 309 -15.83 10.96 -31.74
CA TRP A 309 -14.65 11.30 -30.97
C TRP A 309 -14.42 12.81 -31.01
N GLU A 310 -14.38 13.42 -29.82
CA GLU A 310 -14.10 14.85 -29.62
C GLU A 310 -12.78 15.02 -28.88
N ASP A 311 -12.18 16.22 -29.01
CA ASP A 311 -10.99 16.58 -28.24
C ASP A 311 -11.32 16.75 -26.76
N LYS A 312 -10.45 16.23 -25.91
CA LYS A 312 -10.43 16.41 -24.46
C LYS A 312 -9.06 16.99 -24.09
N PRO A 313 -8.80 18.29 -24.37
CA PRO A 313 -7.47 18.85 -24.14
C PRO A 313 -7.12 18.94 -22.64
N MET A 314 -5.83 18.85 -22.33
CA MET A 314 -5.30 19.14 -21.00
C MET A 314 -4.90 20.61 -20.95
N ILE A 315 -5.58 21.40 -20.12
CA ILE A 315 -5.27 22.83 -19.95
C ILE A 315 -4.06 22.96 -19.04
N VAL A 316 -2.98 23.60 -19.53
CA VAL A 316 -1.77 23.86 -18.75
C VAL A 316 -1.68 25.34 -18.32
N ARG A 317 -2.26 26.28 -19.08
CA ARG A 317 -2.42 27.68 -18.67
C ARG A 317 -3.81 28.16 -19.06
N LYS A 318 -4.53 28.74 -18.12
CA LYS A 318 -5.88 29.28 -18.33
C LYS A 318 -5.84 30.57 -19.14
N SER A 319 -6.98 30.98 -19.68
CA SER A 319 -7.13 32.23 -20.44
C SER A 319 -6.88 33.50 -19.61
N ASP A 320 -7.02 33.43 -18.29
CA ASP A 320 -6.70 34.51 -17.36
C ASP A 320 -5.20 34.53 -16.95
N GLY A 321 -4.37 33.67 -17.56
CA GLY A 321 -2.95 33.54 -17.30
C GLY A 321 -2.59 32.65 -16.12
N GLY A 322 -3.58 32.17 -15.33
CA GLY A 322 -3.36 31.29 -14.18
C GLY A 322 -2.96 29.87 -14.61
N PHE A 323 -2.12 29.25 -13.82
CA PHE A 323 -1.75 27.85 -14.04
C PHE A 323 -2.84 26.91 -13.50
N ASN A 324 -2.90 25.69 -14.07
CA ASN A 324 -3.80 24.64 -13.62
C ASN A 324 -3.00 23.58 -12.82
N TYR A 325 -3.70 22.75 -12.03
CA TYR A 325 -3.11 21.61 -11.32
C TYR A 325 -2.29 20.70 -12.27
N ALA A 326 -2.72 20.55 -13.53
CA ALA A 326 -1.98 19.80 -14.53
C ALA A 326 -0.53 20.31 -14.75
N THR A 327 -0.32 21.64 -14.71
CA THR A 327 1.02 22.22 -14.86
C THR A 327 1.88 21.95 -13.63
N THR A 328 1.28 22.00 -12.45
CA THR A 328 1.96 21.66 -11.19
C THR A 328 2.39 20.20 -11.21
N ASP A 329 1.52 19.29 -11.65
CA ASP A 329 1.85 17.86 -11.71
C ASP A 329 2.94 17.54 -12.74
N ILE A 330 2.97 18.26 -13.88
CA ILE A 330 4.07 18.14 -14.85
C ILE A 330 5.39 18.63 -14.21
N ALA A 331 5.36 19.77 -13.51
CA ALA A 331 6.53 20.28 -12.81
C ALA A 331 7.00 19.35 -11.68
N THR A 332 6.05 18.65 -11.04
CA THR A 332 6.33 17.64 -10.00
C THR A 332 7.06 16.43 -10.59
N ILE A 333 6.63 15.93 -11.76
CA ILE A 333 7.35 14.86 -12.46
C ILE A 333 8.76 15.30 -12.81
N ASP A 334 8.93 16.51 -13.35
CA ASP A 334 10.25 17.05 -13.66
C ASP A 334 11.16 17.09 -12.43
N TYR A 335 10.64 17.57 -11.31
CA TYR A 335 11.39 17.60 -10.04
C TYR A 335 11.78 16.21 -9.55
N ARG A 336 10.86 15.25 -9.64
CA ARG A 336 11.11 13.84 -9.23
C ARG A 336 12.21 13.20 -10.06
N VAL A 337 12.28 13.50 -11.37
CA VAL A 337 13.34 13.04 -12.26
C VAL A 337 14.65 13.78 -12.01
N GLU A 338 14.62 15.10 -11.97
CA GLU A 338 15.81 15.96 -11.97
C GLU A 338 16.50 16.03 -10.60
N GLU A 339 15.72 16.24 -9.55
CA GLU A 339 16.23 16.47 -8.19
C GLU A 339 16.23 15.21 -7.34
N LEU A 340 15.14 14.42 -7.41
CA LEU A 340 15.06 13.18 -6.64
C LEU A 340 15.66 11.97 -7.38
N GLN A 341 15.96 12.10 -8.67
CA GLN A 341 16.54 11.04 -9.52
C GLN A 341 15.71 9.76 -9.44
N ALA A 342 14.39 9.88 -9.48
CA ALA A 342 13.46 8.78 -9.34
C ALA A 342 13.40 7.92 -10.61
N ASP A 343 13.52 6.60 -10.45
CA ASP A 343 13.24 5.61 -11.51
C ASP A 343 11.74 5.39 -11.67
N CYS A 344 11.00 5.49 -10.55
CA CYS A 344 9.56 5.26 -10.50
C CYS A 344 8.86 6.36 -9.66
N ALA A 345 7.65 6.74 -10.05
CA ALA A 345 6.77 7.53 -9.20
C ALA A 345 5.37 6.89 -9.14
N TRP A 346 4.93 6.61 -7.91
CA TRP A 346 3.65 5.96 -7.62
C TRP A 346 2.70 6.98 -6.98
N TYR A 347 1.54 7.18 -7.59
CA TYR A 347 0.50 8.10 -7.14
C TYR A 347 -0.65 7.32 -6.54
N VAL A 348 -0.75 7.34 -5.20
CA VAL A 348 -1.84 6.64 -4.48
C VAL A 348 -3.02 7.58 -4.32
N VAL A 349 -3.85 7.64 -5.35
CA VAL A 349 -4.91 8.66 -5.51
C VAL A 349 -6.22 8.00 -5.94
N ASP A 350 -7.35 8.63 -5.58
CA ASP A 350 -8.71 8.19 -5.90
C ASP A 350 -8.90 7.91 -7.40
N HIS A 351 -9.63 6.84 -7.73
CA HIS A 351 -9.87 6.41 -9.11
C HIS A 351 -10.55 7.47 -10.00
N ARG A 352 -11.28 8.43 -9.41
CA ARG A 352 -11.93 9.53 -10.12
C ARG A 352 -10.94 10.46 -10.83
N GLN A 353 -9.69 10.47 -10.40
CA GLN A 353 -8.62 11.23 -11.05
C GLN A 353 -7.90 10.46 -12.17
N GLY A 354 -8.33 9.24 -12.48
CA GLY A 354 -7.67 8.36 -13.43
C GLY A 354 -7.50 8.97 -14.83
N ASP A 355 -8.46 9.75 -15.32
CA ASP A 355 -8.35 10.39 -16.64
C ASP A 355 -7.27 11.48 -16.65
N HIS A 356 -7.12 12.22 -15.54
CA HIS A 356 -6.06 13.21 -15.37
C HIS A 356 -4.68 12.54 -15.41
N PHE A 357 -4.48 11.46 -14.65
CA PHE A 357 -3.19 10.74 -14.64
C PHE A 357 -2.84 10.13 -16.00
N LYS A 358 -3.82 9.61 -16.75
CA LYS A 358 -3.58 9.14 -18.11
C LYS A 358 -3.05 10.25 -19.03
N GLN A 359 -3.63 11.45 -18.96
CA GLN A 359 -3.14 12.62 -19.71
C GLN A 359 -1.77 13.06 -19.24
N LEU A 360 -1.55 13.15 -17.93
CA LEU A 360 -0.28 13.55 -17.32
C LEU A 360 0.85 12.61 -17.75
N PHE A 361 0.65 11.28 -17.66
CA PHE A 361 1.65 10.30 -18.05
C PHE A 361 1.95 10.32 -19.56
N ALA A 362 0.92 10.56 -20.38
CA ALA A 362 1.12 10.73 -21.81
C ALA A 362 1.95 11.99 -22.13
N VAL A 363 1.74 13.09 -21.40
CA VAL A 363 2.56 14.31 -21.55
C VAL A 363 4.01 14.05 -21.13
N ALA A 364 4.23 13.39 -20.01
CA ALA A 364 5.57 13.02 -19.54
C ALA A 364 6.32 12.16 -20.57
N ALA A 365 5.66 11.15 -21.12
CA ALA A 365 6.21 10.29 -22.17
C ALA A 365 6.55 11.08 -23.46
N ARG A 366 5.66 11.97 -23.91
CA ARG A 366 5.90 12.85 -25.09
C ARG A 366 7.05 13.82 -24.87
N ARG A 367 7.32 14.21 -23.62
CA ARG A 367 8.47 15.04 -23.22
C ARG A 367 9.77 14.23 -23.08
N GLY A 368 9.72 12.90 -23.30
CA GLY A 368 10.89 12.02 -23.19
C GLY A 368 11.37 11.82 -21.75
N ARG A 369 10.49 11.94 -20.76
CA ARG A 369 10.87 11.67 -19.37
C ARG A 369 11.00 10.18 -19.14
N GLU A 370 12.21 9.71 -18.78
CA GLU A 370 12.53 8.31 -18.50
C GLU A 370 12.22 7.99 -17.04
N ILE A 371 10.94 7.80 -16.72
CA ILE A 371 10.44 7.43 -15.40
C ILE A 371 9.23 6.52 -15.54
N GLN A 372 9.13 5.49 -14.71
CA GLN A 372 7.93 4.66 -14.62
C GLN A 372 6.89 5.34 -13.75
N LEU A 373 5.72 5.61 -14.32
CA LEU A 373 4.63 6.32 -13.64
C LEU A 373 3.44 5.39 -13.43
N GLU A 374 2.96 5.27 -12.19
CA GLU A 374 1.84 4.41 -11.84
C GLU A 374 0.77 5.16 -11.05
N HIS A 375 -0.48 5.08 -11.50
CA HIS A 375 -1.63 5.52 -10.73
C HIS A 375 -2.21 4.35 -9.94
N ILE A 376 -1.87 4.28 -8.66
CA ILE A 376 -2.36 3.27 -7.73
C ILE A 376 -3.73 3.72 -7.22
N SER A 377 -4.72 3.54 -8.07
CA SER A 377 -6.10 3.96 -7.79
C SER A 377 -6.78 3.07 -6.75
N PHE A 378 -7.72 3.65 -6.01
CA PHE A 378 -8.52 2.94 -5.02
C PHE A 378 -10.01 3.32 -5.12
N GLY A 379 -10.88 2.43 -4.59
CA GLY A 379 -12.33 2.60 -4.57
C GLY A 379 -12.83 3.49 -3.43
N THR A 380 -14.12 3.41 -3.12
CA THR A 380 -14.81 4.30 -2.17
C THR A 380 -15.14 3.56 -0.86
N ILE A 381 -15.06 4.27 0.27
CA ILE A 381 -15.56 3.79 1.56
C ILE A 381 -17.06 4.07 1.63
N LEU A 382 -17.84 3.02 1.91
CA LEU A 382 -19.30 3.08 1.98
C LEU A 382 -19.79 3.03 3.42
N GLY A 383 -20.90 3.70 3.69
CA GLY A 383 -21.67 3.52 4.92
C GLY A 383 -22.48 2.22 4.91
N LYS A 384 -23.13 1.91 6.04
CA LYS A 384 -24.01 0.73 6.18
C LYS A 384 -25.20 0.73 5.18
N ASP A 385 -25.53 1.88 4.59
CA ASP A 385 -26.57 2.04 3.57
C ASP A 385 -26.05 1.77 2.13
N GLY A 386 -24.79 1.40 1.96
CA GLY A 386 -24.16 1.15 0.66
C GLY A 386 -23.86 2.41 -0.16
N LYS A 387 -23.96 3.60 0.42
CA LYS A 387 -23.62 4.88 -0.21
C LYS A 387 -22.27 5.38 0.33
N PRO A 388 -21.58 6.30 -0.38
CA PRO A 388 -20.39 6.92 0.15
C PRO A 388 -20.58 7.43 1.57
N LEU A 389 -19.64 7.11 2.46
CA LEU A 389 -19.73 7.43 3.88
C LEU A 389 -19.85 8.94 4.08
N LYS A 390 -20.91 9.36 4.80
CA LYS A 390 -21.22 10.77 5.08
C LYS A 390 -21.71 10.94 6.51
N THR A 391 -21.46 12.12 7.10
CA THR A 391 -22.12 12.55 8.33
C THR A 391 -23.62 12.84 8.10
N ARG A 392 -24.38 13.01 9.18
CA ARG A 392 -25.79 13.43 9.08
C ARG A 392 -25.98 14.78 8.39
N ALA A 393 -24.97 15.66 8.44
CA ALA A 393 -24.94 16.94 7.74
C ALA A 393 -24.59 16.82 6.24
N GLY A 394 -24.22 15.63 5.77
CA GLY A 394 -23.86 15.37 4.37
C GLY A 394 -22.37 15.51 4.05
N ASP A 395 -21.55 15.94 5.00
CA ASP A 395 -20.09 16.06 4.87
C ASP A 395 -19.41 14.71 5.04
N LEU A 396 -18.14 14.60 4.62
CA LEU A 396 -17.29 13.47 4.96
C LEU A 396 -16.94 13.51 6.46
N PRO A 397 -16.99 12.38 7.20
CA PRO A 397 -16.55 12.33 8.58
C PRO A 397 -15.08 12.74 8.72
N LEU A 398 -14.76 13.44 9.79
CA LEU A 398 -13.37 13.74 10.14
C LEU A 398 -12.63 12.42 10.46
N LEU A 399 -11.37 12.37 10.10
CA LEU A 399 -10.55 11.17 10.39
C LEU A 399 -10.31 11.04 11.89
N SER A 400 -10.09 12.14 12.61
CA SER A 400 -9.97 12.15 14.07
C SER A 400 -11.17 11.50 14.76
N ASP A 401 -12.39 11.96 14.41
CA ASP A 401 -13.62 11.45 15.03
C ASP A 401 -13.78 9.94 14.81
N LEU A 402 -13.45 9.48 13.59
CA LEU A 402 -13.51 8.06 13.24
C LEU A 402 -12.51 7.22 14.03
N LEU A 403 -11.29 7.73 14.24
CA LEU A 403 -10.27 7.05 15.06
C LEU A 403 -10.67 7.03 16.54
N ASP A 404 -11.20 8.12 17.08
CA ASP A 404 -11.70 8.20 18.44
C ASP A 404 -12.85 7.20 18.67
N ASP A 405 -13.80 7.12 17.73
CA ASP A 405 -14.87 6.12 17.76
C ASP A 405 -14.30 4.68 17.75
N ALA A 406 -13.30 4.40 16.93
CA ALA A 406 -12.65 3.08 16.87
C ALA A 406 -11.95 2.73 18.19
N ILE A 407 -11.25 3.68 18.79
CA ILE A 407 -10.58 3.53 20.10
C ILE A 407 -11.61 3.29 21.20
N GLN A 408 -12.73 4.04 21.20
CA GLN A 408 -13.79 3.87 22.18
C GLN A 408 -14.43 2.48 22.08
N VAL A 409 -14.77 2.01 20.87
CA VAL A 409 -15.32 0.66 20.64
C VAL A 409 -14.32 -0.43 21.05
N ALA A 410 -13.02 -0.23 20.78
CA ALA A 410 -11.98 -1.15 21.24
C ALA A 410 -11.89 -1.20 22.77
N ARG A 411 -12.00 -0.07 23.44
CA ARG A 411 -12.02 0.03 24.91
C ARG A 411 -13.19 -0.75 25.50
N GLU A 412 -14.39 -0.50 25.00
CA GLU A 412 -15.64 -1.18 25.45
C GLU A 412 -15.58 -2.70 25.22
N SER A 413 -15.04 -3.12 24.07
CA SER A 413 -14.89 -4.54 23.71
C SER A 413 -13.89 -5.29 24.60
N SER A 414 -12.90 -4.58 25.17
CA SER A 414 -11.86 -5.14 26.05
C SER A 414 -12.24 -5.14 27.53
N GLU A 415 -13.30 -4.40 27.92
CA GLU A 415 -13.75 -4.35 29.32
C GLU A 415 -14.11 -5.74 29.88
N GLY A 416 -13.51 -6.08 31.02
CA GLY A 416 -13.72 -7.36 31.68
C GLY A 416 -13.03 -8.59 31.02
N ARG A 417 -12.33 -8.39 29.89
CA ARG A 417 -11.60 -9.46 29.18
C ARG A 417 -10.08 -9.27 29.22
N SER A 418 -9.61 -8.04 29.29
CA SER A 418 -8.18 -7.71 29.31
C SER A 418 -7.54 -8.17 30.63
N ARG A 419 -6.33 -8.73 30.53
CA ARG A 419 -5.47 -9.08 31.68
C ARG A 419 -4.57 -7.93 32.13
N VAL A 420 -4.68 -6.80 31.48
CA VAL A 420 -3.92 -5.58 31.80
C VAL A 420 -4.63 -4.87 32.96
N GLU A 421 -3.93 -4.70 34.08
CA GLU A 421 -4.49 -4.12 35.32
C GLU A 421 -4.33 -2.59 35.35
N ASP A 422 -3.24 -2.06 34.80
CA ASP A 422 -2.95 -0.63 34.75
C ASP A 422 -3.87 0.12 33.80
N GLU A 423 -4.45 1.23 34.23
CA GLU A 423 -5.40 2.04 33.45
C GLU A 423 -4.70 2.72 32.24
N GLY A 424 -3.44 3.16 32.42
CA GLY A 424 -2.66 3.76 31.34
C GLY A 424 -2.33 2.75 30.25
N GLU A 425 -1.91 1.53 30.65
CA GLU A 425 -1.66 0.43 29.71
C GLU A 425 -2.96 0.01 28.97
N ARG A 426 -4.11 -0.02 29.67
CA ARG A 426 -5.41 -0.31 29.04
C ARG A 426 -5.80 0.74 28.00
N LYS A 427 -5.56 2.01 28.29
CA LYS A 427 -5.81 3.09 27.33
C LYS A 427 -4.92 2.95 26.09
N ALA A 428 -3.62 2.74 26.28
CA ALA A 428 -2.67 2.53 25.18
C ALA A 428 -3.02 1.28 24.34
N LEU A 429 -3.45 0.19 24.99
CA LEU A 429 -3.88 -1.01 24.31
C LEU A 429 -5.17 -0.77 23.47
N ALA A 430 -6.15 -0.05 24.01
CA ALA A 430 -7.37 0.29 23.28
C ALA A 430 -7.09 1.16 22.06
N GLU A 431 -6.18 2.13 22.19
CA GLU A 431 -5.70 2.98 21.10
C GLU A 431 -5.02 2.14 20.01
N LEU A 432 -4.06 1.30 20.38
CA LEU A 432 -3.38 0.39 19.46
C LEU A 432 -4.37 -0.52 18.73
N ILE A 433 -5.32 -1.13 19.43
CA ILE A 433 -6.34 -2.03 18.83
C ILE A 433 -7.26 -1.26 17.89
N GLY A 434 -7.77 -0.10 18.30
CA GLY A 434 -8.68 0.71 17.49
C GLY A 434 -8.05 1.16 16.19
N ILE A 435 -6.85 1.73 16.23
CA ILE A 435 -6.10 2.16 15.04
C ILE A 435 -5.76 0.97 14.15
N SER A 436 -5.27 -0.13 14.74
CA SER A 436 -4.95 -1.36 13.99
C SER A 436 -6.16 -1.94 13.26
N ALA A 437 -7.33 -1.89 13.89
CA ALA A 437 -8.57 -2.40 13.30
C ALA A 437 -8.96 -1.61 12.05
N VAL A 438 -8.85 -0.28 12.09
CA VAL A 438 -9.13 0.59 10.94
C VAL A 438 -8.11 0.36 9.81
N LYS A 439 -6.81 0.30 10.13
CA LYS A 439 -5.76 0.02 9.14
C LYS A 439 -5.96 -1.33 8.46
N PHE A 440 -6.20 -2.38 9.24
CA PHE A 440 -6.35 -3.72 8.70
C PHE A 440 -7.59 -3.87 7.84
N MET A 441 -8.72 -3.27 8.24
CA MET A 441 -9.94 -3.29 7.44
C MET A 441 -9.70 -2.69 6.05
N GLU A 442 -8.99 -1.57 5.98
CA GLU A 442 -8.63 -0.96 4.70
C GLU A 442 -7.73 -1.88 3.87
N LEU A 443 -6.66 -2.38 4.47
CA LEU A 443 -5.61 -3.14 3.79
C LEU A 443 -5.99 -4.59 3.49
N SER A 444 -7.03 -5.13 4.12
CA SER A 444 -7.54 -6.48 3.86
C SER A 444 -8.45 -6.57 2.62
N HIS A 445 -8.95 -5.44 2.13
CA HIS A 445 -9.74 -5.37 0.90
C HIS A 445 -8.86 -5.09 -0.32
N HIS A 446 -9.27 -5.62 -1.48
CA HIS A 446 -8.62 -5.24 -2.73
C HIS A 446 -8.78 -3.73 -2.93
N ARG A 447 -7.67 -3.01 -3.19
CA ARG A 447 -7.66 -1.55 -3.24
C ARG A 447 -8.71 -0.93 -4.18
N SER A 448 -9.02 -1.56 -5.31
CA SER A 448 -10.01 -1.05 -6.26
C SER A 448 -11.46 -1.38 -5.89
N SER A 449 -11.68 -2.19 -4.86
CA SER A 449 -13.03 -2.52 -4.40
C SER A 449 -13.54 -1.48 -3.42
N ASP A 450 -14.84 -1.19 -3.49
CA ASP A 450 -15.55 -0.48 -2.44
C ASP A 450 -15.79 -1.42 -1.26
N TYR A 451 -15.83 -0.89 -0.04
CA TYR A 451 -16.16 -1.68 1.14
C TYR A 451 -17.04 -0.90 2.13
N ILE A 452 -17.81 -1.63 2.95
CA ILE A 452 -18.68 -1.05 3.99
C ILE A 452 -17.90 -0.90 5.28
N PHE A 453 -17.87 0.33 5.81
CA PHE A 453 -17.24 0.66 7.08
C PHE A 453 -18.14 0.23 8.25
N ASP A 454 -17.64 -0.67 9.11
CA ASP A 454 -18.36 -1.20 10.27
C ASP A 454 -17.41 -1.42 11.46
N LEU A 455 -17.35 -0.44 12.36
CA LEU A 455 -16.42 -0.42 13.50
C LEU A 455 -16.57 -1.63 14.42
N GLU A 456 -17.80 -2.07 14.70
CA GLU A 456 -18.04 -3.19 15.61
C GLU A 456 -17.43 -4.51 15.08
N LYS A 457 -17.48 -4.69 13.74
CA LYS A 457 -16.84 -5.84 13.10
C LYS A 457 -15.34 -5.72 13.07
N MET A 458 -14.80 -4.50 12.86
CA MET A 458 -13.36 -4.24 12.74
C MET A 458 -12.60 -4.56 14.01
N VAL A 459 -13.14 -4.23 15.18
CA VAL A 459 -12.50 -4.43 16.50
C VAL A 459 -12.78 -5.80 17.11
N SER A 460 -13.50 -6.69 16.40
CA SER A 460 -13.80 -8.04 16.89
C SER A 460 -12.52 -8.86 17.06
N MET A 461 -12.45 -9.62 18.17
CA MET A 461 -11.36 -10.59 18.42
C MET A 461 -11.53 -11.89 17.60
N GLU A 462 -12.59 -12.02 16.83
CA GLU A 462 -12.91 -13.16 15.98
C GLU A 462 -13.12 -12.70 14.54
N GLY A 463 -12.82 -13.57 13.58
CA GLY A 463 -12.97 -13.27 12.15
C GLY A 463 -11.71 -12.67 11.54
N ASP A 464 -11.89 -11.90 10.46
CA ASP A 464 -10.81 -11.37 9.63
C ASP A 464 -10.44 -9.95 10.08
N THR A 465 -9.76 -9.84 11.23
CA THR A 465 -9.51 -8.59 11.94
C THR A 465 -8.06 -8.48 12.43
N ALA A 466 -7.58 -7.24 12.63
CA ALA A 466 -6.28 -7.01 13.27
C ALA A 466 -6.22 -7.56 14.71
N PRO A 467 -7.23 -7.35 15.58
CA PRO A 467 -7.21 -7.90 16.92
C PRO A 467 -7.05 -9.42 16.97
N TYR A 468 -7.64 -10.17 16.00
CA TYR A 468 -7.43 -11.61 15.89
C TYR A 468 -5.96 -11.97 15.59
N LEU A 469 -5.29 -11.23 14.71
CA LEU A 469 -3.87 -11.43 14.40
C LEU A 469 -2.97 -11.05 15.57
N GLN A 470 -3.26 -9.93 16.23
CA GLN A 470 -2.54 -9.45 17.41
C GLN A 470 -2.68 -10.44 18.57
N TYR A 471 -3.88 -10.97 18.80
CA TYR A 471 -4.11 -12.01 19.79
C TYR A 471 -3.33 -13.31 19.46
N SER A 472 -3.27 -13.69 18.19
CA SER A 472 -2.49 -14.86 17.75
C SER A 472 -1.00 -14.66 18.03
N TYR A 473 -0.46 -13.46 17.77
CA TYR A 473 0.91 -13.09 18.14
C TYR A 473 1.15 -13.19 19.65
N VAL A 474 0.32 -12.55 20.46
CA VAL A 474 0.43 -12.57 21.93
C VAL A 474 0.36 -14.00 22.46
N ARG A 475 -0.48 -14.84 21.87
CA ARG A 475 -0.60 -16.25 22.21
C ARG A 475 0.68 -17.03 21.95
N CYS A 476 1.37 -16.79 20.83
CA CYS A 476 2.69 -17.36 20.56
C CYS A 476 3.69 -16.94 21.66
N ARG A 477 3.76 -15.64 21.96
CA ARG A 477 4.69 -15.10 22.96
C ARG A 477 4.41 -15.61 24.36
N SER A 478 3.13 -15.83 24.71
CA SER A 478 2.73 -16.32 26.03
C SER A 478 3.22 -17.74 26.35
N ILE A 479 3.57 -18.55 25.33
CA ILE A 479 4.17 -19.87 25.51
C ILE A 479 5.54 -19.74 26.15
N PHE A 480 6.37 -18.84 25.61
CA PHE A 480 7.71 -18.58 26.12
C PHE A 480 7.70 -17.98 27.52
N GLY A 481 6.76 -17.07 27.80
CA GLY A 481 6.58 -16.53 29.17
C GLY A 481 6.24 -17.57 30.22
N LYS A 482 5.59 -18.68 29.83
CA LYS A 482 5.26 -19.79 30.75
C LYS A 482 6.41 -20.78 30.98
N LEU A 483 7.45 -20.75 30.14
CA LEU A 483 8.60 -21.64 30.29
C LEU A 483 9.52 -21.19 31.44
N GLY A 484 9.50 -19.89 31.79
CA GLY A 484 10.23 -19.35 32.96
C GLY A 484 11.77 -19.35 32.81
N GLU A 485 12.29 -19.86 31.71
CA GLU A 485 13.71 -19.92 31.39
C GLU A 485 13.94 -19.37 29.97
N GLU A 486 15.14 -18.84 29.73
CA GLU A 486 15.56 -18.45 28.39
C GLU A 486 15.79 -19.72 27.57
N VAL A 487 14.91 -19.98 26.61
CA VAL A 487 14.96 -21.18 25.77
C VAL A 487 15.83 -20.89 24.55
N VAL A 488 16.92 -21.61 24.43
CA VAL A 488 17.71 -21.64 23.19
C VAL A 488 16.99 -22.57 22.22
N LEU A 489 16.55 -22.03 21.10
CA LEU A 489 15.92 -22.81 20.03
C LEU A 489 17.01 -23.36 19.10
N ASP A 490 16.87 -24.65 18.76
CA ASP A 490 17.79 -25.32 17.84
C ASP A 490 17.08 -25.51 16.49
N GLY A 491 17.69 -24.99 15.42
CA GLY A 491 17.21 -25.14 14.06
C GLY A 491 17.56 -26.49 13.43
N GLU A 492 18.47 -27.28 14.07
CA GLU A 492 18.87 -28.59 13.56
C GLU A 492 17.95 -29.71 14.12
N GLY A 493 17.81 -30.78 13.34
CA GLY A 493 17.09 -31.97 13.76
C GLY A 493 15.60 -31.75 14.03
N LEU A 494 14.96 -30.78 13.39
CA LEU A 494 13.54 -30.54 13.47
C LEU A 494 12.75 -31.70 12.84
N GLU A 495 11.74 -32.19 13.54
CA GLU A 495 10.90 -33.31 13.09
C GLU A 495 9.44 -32.86 13.03
N LEU A 496 8.84 -32.84 11.85
CA LEU A 496 7.43 -32.55 11.62
C LEU A 496 6.65 -33.87 11.52
N SER A 497 5.88 -34.21 12.55
CA SER A 497 5.21 -35.50 12.69
C SER A 497 3.69 -35.46 12.55
N ASP A 498 3.07 -34.30 12.79
CA ASP A 498 1.63 -34.08 12.65
C ASP A 498 1.34 -33.26 11.39
N GLU A 499 0.26 -33.56 10.68
CA GLU A 499 -0.17 -32.84 9.48
C GLU A 499 -0.37 -31.32 9.72
N ARG A 500 -0.71 -30.93 10.94
CA ARG A 500 -0.89 -29.52 11.32
C ARG A 500 0.45 -28.81 11.53
N GLU A 501 1.48 -29.54 11.98
CA GLU A 501 2.86 -29.05 12.03
C GLU A 501 3.38 -28.81 10.62
N ILE A 502 3.17 -29.76 9.71
CA ILE A 502 3.54 -29.65 8.30
C ILE A 502 2.80 -28.49 7.61
N HIS A 503 1.49 -28.35 7.89
CA HIS A 503 0.69 -27.27 7.34
C HIS A 503 1.17 -25.89 7.82
N LEU A 504 1.50 -25.76 9.12
CA LEU A 504 2.05 -24.51 9.67
C LEU A 504 3.43 -24.21 9.09
N ALA A 505 4.31 -25.22 8.96
CA ALA A 505 5.62 -25.10 8.33
C ALA A 505 5.50 -24.61 6.88
N ARG A 506 4.59 -25.19 6.11
CA ARG A 506 4.24 -24.75 4.75
C ARG A 506 3.84 -23.26 4.71
N MET A 507 3.00 -22.83 5.64
CA MET A 507 2.60 -21.43 5.71
C MET A 507 3.77 -20.51 6.02
N LEU A 508 4.64 -20.89 6.96
CA LEU A 508 5.80 -20.09 7.35
C LEU A 508 6.81 -19.93 6.20
N THR A 509 7.11 -21.00 5.47
CA THR A 509 8.05 -20.96 4.34
C THR A 509 7.57 -20.11 3.16
N ARG A 510 6.26 -19.88 3.05
CA ARG A 510 5.65 -19.05 1.99
C ARG A 510 5.77 -17.53 2.21
N PHE A 511 6.21 -17.07 3.38
CA PHE A 511 6.33 -15.63 3.64
C PHE A 511 7.29 -14.94 2.68
N GLY A 512 8.45 -15.57 2.42
CA GLY A 512 9.43 -15.07 1.45
C GLY A 512 8.90 -14.94 0.02
N GLU A 513 7.94 -15.78 -0.36
CA GLU A 513 7.29 -15.76 -1.67
C GLU A 513 6.16 -14.71 -1.75
N MET A 514 5.47 -14.47 -0.62
CA MET A 514 4.29 -13.61 -0.59
C MET A 514 4.63 -12.13 -0.65
N VAL A 515 5.66 -11.68 0.08
CA VAL A 515 5.98 -10.25 0.20
C VAL A 515 6.29 -9.59 -1.15
N PRO A 516 7.10 -10.18 -2.06
CA PRO A 516 7.36 -9.59 -3.38
C PRO A 516 6.10 -9.44 -4.24
N VAL A 517 5.19 -10.42 -4.20
CA VAL A 517 3.94 -10.43 -5.00
C VAL A 517 3.02 -9.25 -4.67
N VAL A 518 3.14 -8.70 -3.46
CA VAL A 518 2.34 -7.51 -3.07
C VAL A 518 2.66 -6.33 -3.97
N LEU A 519 3.94 -6.07 -4.28
CA LEU A 519 4.34 -4.92 -5.11
C LEU A 519 4.03 -5.12 -6.60
N GLU A 520 4.05 -6.36 -7.12
CA GLU A 520 3.76 -6.64 -8.53
C GLU A 520 2.39 -6.10 -8.99
N GLY A 521 1.42 -6.01 -8.09
CA GLY A 521 0.08 -5.50 -8.36
C GLY A 521 -0.38 -4.42 -7.39
N PHE A 522 0.52 -3.94 -6.52
CA PHE A 522 0.18 -2.97 -5.48
C PHE A 522 -0.99 -3.44 -4.61
N ARG A 523 -0.89 -4.67 -4.06
CA ARG A 523 -1.99 -5.38 -3.40
C ARG A 523 -1.68 -5.77 -1.95
N PRO A 524 -1.66 -4.83 -0.99
CA PRO A 524 -1.45 -5.14 0.43
C PRO A 524 -2.42 -6.20 0.98
N ASN A 525 -3.61 -6.32 0.40
CA ASN A 525 -4.60 -7.31 0.79
C ASN A 525 -4.12 -8.77 0.65
N LEU A 526 -3.16 -9.04 -0.22
CA LEU A 526 -2.57 -10.39 -0.32
C LEU A 526 -1.79 -10.75 0.94
N LEU A 527 -1.01 -9.80 1.48
CA LEU A 527 -0.31 -10.00 2.74
C LEU A 527 -1.30 -10.14 3.91
N ALA A 528 -2.32 -9.28 3.96
CA ALA A 528 -3.36 -9.37 4.99
C ALA A 528 -4.06 -10.74 4.98
N SER A 529 -4.45 -11.24 3.80
CA SER A 529 -5.06 -12.56 3.64
C SER A 529 -4.12 -13.69 4.07
N TYR A 530 -2.85 -13.62 3.67
CA TYR A 530 -1.83 -14.59 4.08
C TYR A 530 -1.65 -14.64 5.59
N LEU A 531 -1.59 -13.50 6.28
CA LEU A 531 -1.46 -13.45 7.74
C LEU A 531 -2.67 -14.08 8.45
N LEU A 532 -3.87 -13.90 7.92
CA LEU A 532 -5.08 -14.57 8.43
C LEU A 532 -5.02 -16.09 8.26
N GLU A 533 -4.57 -16.56 7.11
CA GLU A 533 -4.38 -17.99 6.87
C GLU A 533 -3.32 -18.58 7.80
N LEU A 534 -2.19 -17.90 7.99
CA LEU A 534 -1.15 -18.28 8.93
C LEU A 534 -1.68 -18.38 10.37
N ALA A 535 -2.44 -17.37 10.82
CA ALA A 535 -3.03 -17.38 12.17
C ALA A 535 -4.03 -18.53 12.36
N ARG A 536 -4.83 -18.86 11.34
CA ARG A 536 -5.73 -20.03 11.36
C ARG A 536 -4.95 -21.35 11.41
N ALA A 537 -3.89 -21.49 10.63
CA ALA A 537 -3.00 -22.66 10.66
C ALA A 537 -2.36 -22.81 12.04
N TYR A 538 -1.85 -21.70 12.61
CA TYR A 538 -1.32 -21.70 13.97
C TYR A 538 -2.37 -22.10 15.02
N HIS A 539 -3.58 -21.59 14.92
CA HIS A 539 -4.66 -21.94 15.84
C HIS A 539 -4.98 -23.43 15.80
N SER A 540 -5.07 -24.03 14.61
CA SER A 540 -5.27 -25.47 14.41
C SER A 540 -4.13 -26.30 15.02
N PHE A 541 -2.89 -25.91 14.77
CA PHE A 541 -1.69 -26.51 15.37
C PHE A 541 -1.72 -26.41 16.90
N PHE A 542 -1.96 -25.22 17.45
CA PHE A 542 -1.96 -25.00 18.89
C PHE A 542 -2.99 -25.83 19.65
N GLN A 543 -4.17 -26.05 19.06
CA GLN A 543 -5.22 -26.88 19.67
C GLN A 543 -4.87 -28.36 19.71
N ALA A 544 -4.19 -28.88 18.71
CA ALA A 544 -3.96 -30.30 18.53
C ALA A 544 -2.58 -30.76 19.00
N CYS A 545 -1.57 -29.92 18.94
CA CYS A 545 -0.17 -30.23 19.22
C CYS A 545 0.27 -29.57 20.54
N PRO A 546 0.23 -30.25 21.70
CA PRO A 546 0.56 -29.64 22.97
C PRO A 546 2.05 -29.30 23.06
N VAL A 547 2.38 -28.01 23.05
CA VAL A 547 3.77 -27.49 23.03
C VAL A 547 4.46 -27.73 24.38
N LEU A 548 3.86 -27.26 25.48
CA LEU A 548 4.47 -27.30 26.82
C LEU A 548 4.55 -28.69 27.46
N LYS A 549 3.75 -29.64 26.98
CA LYS A 549 3.70 -31.03 27.47
C LYS A 549 4.59 -31.96 26.65
N SER A 550 5.16 -31.51 25.56
CA SER A 550 6.09 -32.29 24.74
C SER A 550 7.51 -32.25 25.30
N GLU A 551 8.34 -33.19 24.90
CA GLU A 551 9.73 -33.34 25.33
C GLU A 551 10.66 -33.52 24.13
N GLY A 552 11.97 -33.31 24.34
CA GLY A 552 13.01 -33.56 23.35
C GLY A 552 12.85 -32.78 22.03
N SER A 553 13.14 -33.43 20.91
CA SER A 553 13.08 -32.84 19.55
C SER A 553 11.68 -32.33 19.19
N VAL A 554 10.63 -33.05 19.57
CA VAL A 554 9.23 -32.67 19.34
C VAL A 554 8.90 -31.33 20.02
N ARG A 555 9.36 -31.13 21.27
CA ARG A 555 9.15 -29.84 21.97
C ARG A 555 9.91 -28.72 21.28
N ASN A 556 11.17 -28.95 20.90
CA ASN A 556 11.97 -27.95 20.19
C ASN A 556 11.32 -27.56 18.86
N THR A 557 10.91 -28.51 18.04
CA THR A 557 10.21 -28.26 16.77
C THR A 557 8.96 -27.39 16.97
N ARG A 558 8.12 -27.71 17.97
CA ARG A 558 6.90 -26.95 18.28
C ARG A 558 7.19 -25.54 18.78
N LEU A 559 8.27 -25.35 19.55
CA LEU A 559 8.72 -24.02 19.98
C LEU A 559 9.25 -23.20 18.81
N VAL A 560 10.01 -23.80 17.89
CA VAL A 560 10.46 -23.15 16.65
C VAL A 560 9.25 -22.71 15.80
N LEU A 561 8.25 -23.55 15.63
CA LEU A 561 7.00 -23.17 14.94
C LEU A 561 6.29 -22.00 15.61
N CYS A 562 6.24 -21.94 16.95
CA CYS A 562 5.65 -20.82 17.69
C CYS A 562 6.46 -19.53 17.51
N GLU A 563 7.78 -19.61 17.60
CA GLU A 563 8.68 -18.45 17.44
C GLU A 563 8.58 -17.86 16.03
N LEU A 564 8.71 -18.72 15.02
CA LEU A 564 8.60 -18.28 13.63
C LEU A 564 7.22 -17.71 13.30
N THR A 565 6.15 -18.28 13.86
CA THR A 565 4.79 -17.72 13.71
C THR A 565 4.72 -16.33 14.31
N ALA A 566 5.26 -16.11 15.51
CA ALA A 566 5.30 -14.79 16.13
C ALA A 566 6.11 -13.80 15.30
N ARG A 567 7.29 -14.20 14.81
CA ARG A 567 8.16 -13.35 13.97
C ARG A 567 7.48 -12.96 12.66
N VAL A 568 6.85 -13.92 11.97
CA VAL A 568 6.15 -13.67 10.70
C VAL A 568 4.92 -12.79 10.90
N LEU A 569 4.10 -13.05 11.94
CA LEU A 569 2.94 -12.19 12.26
C LEU A 569 3.39 -10.76 12.57
N ARG A 570 4.41 -10.59 13.41
CA ARG A 570 4.95 -9.27 13.75
C ARG A 570 5.46 -8.54 12.51
N LYS A 571 6.30 -9.20 11.71
CA LYS A 571 6.88 -8.60 10.51
C LYS A 571 5.81 -8.29 9.46
N GLY A 572 4.89 -9.21 9.21
CA GLY A 572 3.81 -8.98 8.25
C GLY A 572 2.87 -7.85 8.66
N LEU A 573 2.53 -7.74 9.95
CA LEU A 573 1.75 -6.62 10.47
C LEU A 573 2.52 -5.29 10.40
N ASP A 574 3.82 -5.29 10.73
CA ASP A 574 4.70 -4.12 10.57
C ASP A 574 4.74 -3.61 9.12
N LEU A 575 4.80 -4.52 8.13
CA LEU A 575 4.72 -4.18 6.70
C LEU A 575 3.35 -3.59 6.28
N LEU A 576 2.30 -3.88 7.03
CA LEU A 576 0.99 -3.24 6.90
C LEU A 576 0.85 -1.97 7.76
N GLY A 577 1.92 -1.52 8.44
CA GLY A 577 1.89 -0.38 9.34
C GLY A 577 1.07 -0.63 10.61
N ILE A 578 0.94 -1.89 11.05
CA ILE A 578 0.14 -2.31 12.19
C ILE A 578 1.05 -2.81 13.31
N ALA A 579 0.99 -2.17 14.46
CA ALA A 579 1.75 -2.56 15.63
C ALA A 579 1.15 -3.80 16.33
N VAL A 580 1.98 -4.50 17.09
CA VAL A 580 1.55 -5.64 17.92
C VAL A 580 1.75 -5.34 19.40
N PRO A 581 0.80 -5.65 20.29
CA PRO A 581 0.94 -5.47 21.71
C PRO A 581 1.79 -6.58 22.34
N GLU A 582 2.43 -6.30 23.46
CA GLU A 582 3.13 -7.34 24.24
C GLU A 582 2.16 -8.25 25.01
N ARG A 583 1.02 -7.69 25.42
CA ARG A 583 -0.05 -8.36 26.22
C ARG A 583 -1.43 -7.90 25.74
N MET A 584 -2.41 -8.77 25.88
CA MET A 584 -3.81 -8.45 25.65
C MET A 584 -4.70 -9.01 26.77
#